data_99178c67a3351cb60c49bbfea36eefe7
#
_entry.id   99178c67a3351cb60c49bbfea36eefe7
#
_cell.length_a   1.000
_cell.length_b   1.000
_cell.length_c   1.000
_cell.angle_alpha   90.00
_cell.angle_beta   90.00
_cell.angle_gamma   90.00
#
_symmetry.space_group_name_H-M   'P 1'
#
loop_
_entity.id
_entity.type
_entity.pdbx_description
1 polymer ?
#
loop_
_entity_poly.entity_id
_entity_poly.type
_entity_poly.pdbx_seq_one_letter_code
_entity_poly.pdbx_strand_id
1 'polypeptide(L)'
;MKIENIIRKVLREQEEKKLLKIPGLKFFNNDWNVLQKFLESQGNPRYSIGGNLDLRAYVEELGNLVRVGGFLDLGFSDIKSLGNLEIVGGSLNLASCKNLQSLGDLRYVGGWLDLGSTRIETLGNLEYVGGWLDLGRTPLSKKYTEEEIRDMIGFVGKVYL
;
A
#
# COMPACT_ATOMS: atom_id res chain seq x y z
N MET A 1 -22.15 20.81 3.76
CA MET A 1 -20.94 20.21 3.16
C MET A 1 -20.20 21.31 2.43
N LYS A 2 -18.91 21.51 2.71
CA LYS A 2 -18.15 22.58 2.05
C LYS A 2 -17.94 22.24 0.57
N ILE A 3 -18.03 23.23 -0.31
CA ILE A 3 -17.85 23.09 -1.77
C ILE A 3 -16.55 22.39 -2.12
N GLU A 4 -15.46 22.63 -1.37
CA GLU A 4 -14.18 21.96 -1.53
C GLU A 4 -14.27 20.44 -1.38
N ASN A 5 -15.09 19.92 -0.46
CA ASN A 5 -15.28 18.48 -0.28
C ASN A 5 -16.02 17.84 -1.45
N ILE A 6 -16.98 18.61 -2.04
CA ILE A 6 -17.70 18.16 -3.25
C ILE A 6 -16.74 18.10 -4.42
N ILE A 7 -15.94 19.14 -4.63
CA ILE A 7 -14.95 19.19 -5.72
C ILE A 7 -13.94 18.05 -5.58
N ARG A 8 -13.38 17.82 -4.38
CA ARG A 8 -12.46 16.70 -4.13
C ARG A 8 -13.11 15.34 -4.42
N LYS A 9 -14.38 15.17 -4.02
CA LYS A 9 -15.12 13.93 -4.29
C LYS A 9 -15.31 13.72 -5.79
N VAL A 10 -15.76 14.74 -6.53
CA VAL A 10 -15.94 14.68 -7.97
C VAL A 10 -14.63 14.40 -8.71
N LEU A 11 -13.56 15.08 -8.34
CA LEU A 11 -12.23 14.83 -8.92
C LEU A 11 -11.75 13.40 -8.67
N ARG A 12 -11.92 12.89 -7.43
CA ARG A 12 -11.58 11.50 -7.07
C ARG A 12 -12.39 10.50 -7.89
N GLU A 13 -13.70 10.70 -8.04
CA GLU A 13 -14.56 9.84 -8.86
C GLU A 13 -14.16 9.86 -10.34
N GLN A 14 -13.72 11.01 -10.86
CA GLN A 14 -13.22 11.11 -12.23
C GLN A 14 -11.88 10.39 -12.42
N GLU A 15 -10.98 10.47 -11.44
CA GLU A 15 -9.72 9.75 -11.46
C GLU A 15 -9.92 8.24 -11.33
N GLU A 16 -10.84 7.78 -10.48
CA GLU A 16 -11.21 6.36 -10.38
C GLU A 16 -11.78 5.79 -11.68
N LYS A 17 -12.51 6.59 -12.46
CA LYS A 17 -13.00 6.20 -13.80
C LYS A 17 -11.88 6.01 -14.82
N LYS A 18 -10.73 6.64 -14.62
CA LYS A 18 -9.55 6.52 -15.49
C LYS A 18 -8.62 5.36 -15.07
N LEU A 19 -8.87 4.69 -13.94
CA LEU A 19 -8.08 3.56 -13.52
C LEU A 19 -8.30 2.36 -14.44
N LEU A 20 -7.22 1.80 -14.96
CA LEU A 20 -7.26 0.50 -15.61
C LEU A 20 -7.51 -0.58 -14.55
N LYS A 21 -8.63 -1.27 -14.64
CA LYS A 21 -9.03 -2.31 -13.67
C LYS A 21 -8.57 -3.68 -14.15
N ILE A 22 -7.66 -4.28 -13.41
CA ILE A 22 -7.13 -5.62 -13.63
C ILE A 22 -7.75 -6.55 -12.59
N PRO A 23 -8.53 -7.57 -12.99
CA PRO A 23 -9.20 -8.45 -12.04
C PRO A 23 -8.24 -9.26 -11.17
N GLY A 24 -7.06 -9.60 -11.68
CA GLY A 24 -6.02 -10.31 -10.95
C GLY A 24 -4.84 -10.72 -11.83
N LEU A 25 -3.72 -11.05 -11.20
CA LEU A 25 -2.47 -11.41 -11.89
C LEU A 25 -2.58 -12.69 -12.73
N LYS A 26 -3.55 -13.56 -12.43
CA LYS A 26 -3.80 -14.80 -13.20
C LYS A 26 -4.03 -14.56 -14.70
N PHE A 27 -4.52 -13.38 -15.11
CA PHE A 27 -4.69 -12.99 -16.50
C PHE A 27 -3.36 -12.72 -17.21
N PHE A 28 -2.27 -12.66 -16.46
CA PHE A 28 -0.91 -12.45 -16.92
C PHE A 28 -0.02 -13.63 -16.51
N ASN A 29 -0.56 -14.86 -16.50
CA ASN A 29 0.11 -16.11 -16.10
C ASN A 29 0.73 -16.07 -14.69
N ASN A 30 0.18 -15.27 -13.78
CA ASN A 30 0.73 -14.95 -12.47
C ASN A 30 2.16 -14.37 -12.54
N ASP A 31 2.52 -13.74 -13.65
CA ASP A 31 3.82 -13.13 -13.86
C ASP A 31 3.72 -11.60 -13.83
N TRP A 32 4.37 -11.00 -12.83
CA TRP A 32 4.43 -9.56 -12.64
C TRP A 32 5.07 -8.84 -13.82
N ASN A 33 6.14 -9.39 -14.39
CA ASN A 33 6.84 -8.77 -15.51
C ASN A 33 6.00 -8.76 -16.79
N VAL A 34 5.18 -9.79 -16.99
CA VAL A 34 4.23 -9.82 -18.12
C VAL A 34 3.19 -8.72 -17.95
N LEU A 35 2.66 -8.52 -16.75
CA LEU A 35 1.76 -7.41 -16.46
C LEU A 35 2.45 -6.06 -16.70
N GLN A 36 3.67 -5.85 -16.21
CA GLN A 36 4.39 -4.58 -16.39
C GLN A 36 4.62 -4.27 -17.88
N LYS A 37 5.05 -5.23 -18.69
CA LYS A 37 5.19 -5.06 -20.15
C LYS A 37 3.86 -4.71 -20.82
N PHE A 38 2.76 -5.32 -20.40
CA PHE A 38 1.44 -4.94 -20.89
C PHE A 38 1.11 -3.49 -20.53
N LEU A 39 1.33 -3.06 -19.28
CA LEU A 39 1.09 -1.68 -18.84
C LEU A 39 1.96 -0.67 -19.61
N GLU A 40 3.22 -0.99 -19.86
CA GLU A 40 4.13 -0.19 -20.72
C GLU A 40 3.54 0.00 -22.13
N SER A 41 3.01 -1.07 -22.71
CA SER A 41 2.38 -1.00 -24.05
C SER A 41 1.12 -0.14 -24.07
N GLN A 42 0.47 0.07 -22.92
CA GLN A 42 -0.70 0.91 -22.74
C GLN A 42 -0.35 2.35 -22.30
N GLY A 43 0.93 2.72 -22.26
CA GLY A 43 1.38 4.05 -21.84
C GLY A 43 1.49 4.22 -20.33
N ASN A 44 1.68 3.14 -19.59
CA ASN A 44 1.79 3.13 -18.11
C ASN A 44 0.63 3.83 -17.39
N PRO A 45 -0.63 3.44 -17.65
CA PRO A 45 -1.77 4.04 -16.96
C PRO A 45 -1.71 3.77 -15.46
N ARG A 46 -2.41 4.59 -14.67
CA ARG A 46 -2.77 4.23 -13.29
C ARG A 46 -3.68 2.99 -13.33
N TYR A 47 -3.44 2.03 -12.44
CA TYR A 47 -4.19 0.78 -12.44
C TYR A 47 -4.52 0.26 -11.04
N SER A 48 -5.47 -0.66 -10.99
CA SER A 48 -5.86 -1.39 -9.79
C SER A 48 -5.89 -2.90 -10.05
N ILE A 49 -5.61 -3.68 -9.03
CA ILE A 49 -5.76 -5.15 -9.04
C ILE A 49 -6.88 -5.54 -8.09
N GLY A 50 -7.89 -6.26 -8.60
CA GLY A 50 -9.09 -6.61 -7.84
C GLY A 50 -8.90 -7.70 -6.79
N GLY A 51 -7.98 -8.64 -7.01
CA GLY A 51 -7.73 -9.78 -6.13
C GLY A 51 -6.51 -9.59 -5.22
N ASN A 52 -6.02 -10.73 -4.71
CA ASN A 52 -4.78 -10.81 -3.96
C ASN A 52 -3.57 -10.69 -4.89
N LEU A 53 -2.46 -10.18 -4.35
CA LEU A 53 -1.22 -10.00 -5.08
C LEU A 53 -0.05 -10.44 -4.19
N ASP A 54 0.63 -11.51 -4.59
CA ASP A 54 1.84 -12.02 -3.93
C ASP A 54 3.06 -11.70 -4.81
N LEU A 55 3.92 -10.80 -4.32
CA LEU A 55 5.11 -10.31 -5.01
C LEU A 55 6.38 -10.42 -4.16
N ARG A 56 6.39 -11.38 -3.23
CA ARG A 56 7.55 -11.61 -2.35
C ARG A 56 8.83 -11.78 -3.15
N ALA A 57 9.92 -11.16 -2.66
CA ALA A 57 11.31 -11.30 -3.12
C ALA A 57 11.67 -10.79 -4.53
N TYR A 58 10.73 -10.33 -5.36
CA TYR A 58 11.03 -10.05 -6.77
C TYR A 58 10.65 -8.64 -7.25
N VAL A 59 10.27 -7.75 -6.33
CA VAL A 59 9.72 -6.43 -6.70
C VAL A 59 10.53 -5.33 -6.06
N GLU A 60 11.00 -4.40 -6.89
CA GLU A 60 11.65 -3.17 -6.45
C GLU A 60 10.69 -1.97 -6.49
N GLU A 61 9.66 -2.03 -7.35
CA GLU A 61 8.67 -0.97 -7.53
C GLU A 61 7.31 -1.53 -7.98
N LEU A 62 6.25 -0.79 -7.73
CA LEU A 62 4.86 -1.14 -8.09
C LEU A 62 4.35 -0.40 -9.34
N GLY A 63 5.20 0.42 -9.98
CA GLY A 63 4.77 1.28 -11.07
C GLY A 63 3.64 2.21 -10.64
N ASN A 64 2.61 2.35 -11.49
CA ASN A 64 1.46 3.21 -11.23
C ASN A 64 0.27 2.48 -10.56
N LEU A 65 0.56 1.43 -9.76
CA LEU A 65 -0.45 0.73 -8.96
C LEU A 65 -1.05 1.68 -7.90
N VAL A 66 -2.37 1.79 -7.87
CA VAL A 66 -3.10 2.66 -6.95
C VAL A 66 -3.87 1.88 -5.89
N ARG A 67 -4.38 0.71 -6.25
CA ARG A 67 -5.23 -0.09 -5.36
C ARG A 67 -5.02 -1.59 -5.56
N VAL A 68 -5.00 -2.31 -4.46
CA VAL A 68 -5.15 -3.76 -4.40
C VAL A 68 -6.43 -4.07 -3.64
N GLY A 69 -7.35 -4.83 -4.24
CA GLY A 69 -8.64 -5.15 -3.61
C GLY A 69 -8.54 -6.17 -2.48
N GLY A 70 -7.61 -7.09 -2.58
CA GLY A 70 -7.37 -8.14 -1.60
C GLY A 70 -6.10 -7.92 -0.77
N PHE A 71 -5.44 -9.02 -0.44
CA PHE A 71 -4.16 -9.06 0.27
C PHE A 71 -3.00 -8.70 -0.67
N LEU A 72 -2.03 -7.92 -0.17
CA LEU A 72 -0.77 -7.64 -0.84
C LEU A 72 0.40 -8.17 -0.01
N ASP A 73 1.17 -9.10 -0.57
CA ASP A 73 2.39 -9.61 0.03
C ASP A 73 3.62 -9.10 -0.71
N LEU A 74 4.42 -8.31 -0.02
CA LEU A 74 5.71 -7.78 -0.46
C LEU A 74 6.84 -8.18 0.49
N GLY A 75 6.57 -9.08 1.43
CA GLY A 75 7.54 -9.48 2.44
C GLY A 75 8.88 -9.90 1.84
N PHE A 76 9.99 -9.46 2.45
CA PHE A 76 11.36 -9.71 2.01
C PHE A 76 11.73 -9.16 0.63
N SER A 77 10.90 -8.31 0.03
CA SER A 77 11.24 -7.66 -1.25
C SER A 77 12.23 -6.51 -1.09
N ASP A 78 12.81 -6.09 -2.21
CA ASP A 78 13.74 -4.97 -2.27
C ASP A 78 13.05 -3.62 -2.50
N ILE A 79 11.73 -3.57 -2.25
CA ILE A 79 10.94 -2.36 -2.46
C ILE A 79 11.42 -1.21 -1.58
N LYS A 80 11.54 -0.02 -2.17
CA LYS A 80 12.00 1.20 -1.49
C LYS A 80 10.85 2.12 -1.07
N SER A 81 9.76 2.10 -1.83
CA SER A 81 8.56 2.91 -1.62
C SER A 81 7.35 2.20 -2.22
N LEU A 82 6.18 2.41 -1.65
CA LEU A 82 4.91 1.95 -2.23
C LEU A 82 4.41 2.88 -3.36
N GLY A 83 5.12 3.99 -3.63
CA GLY A 83 4.79 4.91 -4.72
C GLY A 83 3.36 5.44 -4.63
N ASN A 84 2.59 5.23 -5.69
CA ASN A 84 1.21 5.71 -5.85
C ASN A 84 0.15 4.82 -5.19
N LEU A 85 0.54 3.75 -4.48
CA LEU A 85 -0.41 2.85 -3.82
C LEU A 85 -1.14 3.58 -2.68
N GLU A 86 -2.45 3.72 -2.79
CA GLU A 86 -3.29 4.44 -1.83
C GLU A 86 -4.08 3.48 -0.92
N ILE A 87 -4.54 2.34 -1.46
CA ILE A 87 -5.49 1.46 -0.78
C ILE A 87 -5.10 -0.01 -0.96
N VAL A 88 -5.07 -0.73 0.14
CA VAL A 88 -5.07 -2.20 0.19
C VAL A 88 -6.35 -2.64 0.92
N GLY A 89 -7.27 -3.30 0.22
CA GLY A 89 -8.57 -3.69 0.78
C GLY A 89 -8.47 -4.80 1.83
N GLY A 90 -7.49 -5.69 1.68
CA GLY A 90 -7.13 -6.72 2.66
C GLY A 90 -5.95 -6.30 3.54
N SER A 91 -5.11 -7.27 3.88
CA SER A 91 -3.90 -7.03 4.67
C SER A 91 -2.70 -6.72 3.79
N LEU A 92 -1.68 -6.06 4.36
CA LEU A 92 -0.43 -5.71 3.69
C LEU A 92 0.76 -6.25 4.49
N ASN A 93 1.54 -7.12 3.85
CA ASN A 93 2.79 -7.63 4.39
C ASN A 93 3.99 -6.90 3.77
N LEU A 94 4.75 -6.20 4.61
CA LEU A 94 6.01 -5.53 4.28
C LEU A 94 7.14 -5.99 5.20
N ALA A 95 6.93 -7.07 5.96
CA ALA A 95 7.93 -7.57 6.89
C ALA A 95 9.28 -7.80 6.22
N SER A 96 10.33 -7.33 6.86
CA SER A 96 11.71 -7.48 6.39
C SER A 96 12.03 -6.85 5.02
N CYS A 97 11.22 -5.91 4.54
CA CYS A 97 11.57 -5.06 3.40
C CYS A 97 12.63 -4.04 3.86
N LYS A 98 13.89 -4.44 3.85
CA LYS A 98 15.00 -3.68 4.45
C LYS A 98 15.33 -2.38 3.74
N ASN A 99 14.88 -2.24 2.49
CA ASN A 99 15.09 -1.03 1.67
C ASN A 99 13.91 -0.07 1.74
N LEU A 100 12.81 -0.45 2.40
CA LEU A 100 11.61 0.39 2.52
C LEU A 100 11.88 1.63 3.36
N GLN A 101 11.72 2.80 2.77
CA GLN A 101 11.93 4.11 3.40
C GLN A 101 10.63 4.91 3.51
N SER A 102 9.64 4.61 2.67
CA SER A 102 8.40 5.37 2.59
C SER A 102 7.21 4.47 2.26
N LEU A 103 6.08 4.74 2.89
CA LEU A 103 4.78 4.16 2.52
C LEU A 103 4.16 4.87 1.31
N GLY A 104 4.82 5.87 0.71
CA GLY A 104 4.30 6.62 -0.42
C GLY A 104 2.97 7.29 -0.11
N ASP A 105 1.99 7.07 -0.97
CA ASP A 105 0.64 7.63 -0.85
C ASP A 105 -0.34 6.74 -0.08
N LEU A 106 0.13 5.68 0.59
CA LEU A 106 -0.71 4.73 1.30
C LEU A 106 -1.51 5.41 2.42
N ARG A 107 -2.84 5.23 2.37
CA ARG A 107 -3.79 5.79 3.35
C ARG A 107 -4.60 4.73 4.07
N TYR A 108 -4.92 3.62 3.40
CA TYR A 108 -5.88 2.65 3.90
C TYR A 108 -5.38 1.22 3.75
N VAL A 109 -5.43 0.47 4.85
CA VAL A 109 -5.23 -0.99 4.89
C VAL A 109 -6.44 -1.60 5.62
N GLY A 110 -7.25 -2.38 4.91
CA GLY A 110 -8.49 -2.94 5.47
C GLY A 110 -8.28 -4.02 6.52
N GLY A 111 -7.19 -4.77 6.41
CA GLY A 111 -6.76 -5.78 7.37
C GLY A 111 -5.60 -5.31 8.25
N TRP A 112 -4.64 -6.20 8.48
CA TRP A 112 -3.42 -5.89 9.22
C TRP A 112 -2.32 -5.30 8.32
N LEU A 113 -1.38 -4.58 8.92
CA LEU A 113 -0.18 -4.04 8.29
C LEU A 113 1.04 -4.51 9.07
N ASP A 114 1.90 -5.29 8.42
CA ASP A 114 3.18 -5.72 8.98
C ASP A 114 4.34 -4.90 8.38
N LEU A 115 4.98 -4.09 9.22
CA LEU A 115 6.17 -3.31 8.92
C LEU A 115 7.40 -3.81 9.72
N GLY A 116 7.29 -4.96 10.36
CA GLY A 116 8.33 -5.51 11.21
C GLY A 116 9.67 -5.64 10.50
N SER A 117 10.74 -5.23 11.18
CA SER A 117 12.11 -5.29 10.66
C SER A 117 12.36 -4.47 9.37
N THR A 118 11.55 -3.42 9.12
CA THR A 118 11.81 -2.41 8.09
C THR A 118 12.63 -1.25 8.64
N ARG A 119 13.03 -0.32 7.75
CA ARG A 119 13.73 0.93 8.11
C ARG A 119 12.81 2.14 8.08
N ILE A 120 11.51 1.92 8.20
CA ILE A 120 10.52 3.00 8.12
C ILE A 120 10.68 3.97 9.30
N GLU A 121 10.71 5.26 9.01
CA GLU A 121 10.86 6.34 10.00
C GLU A 121 9.60 7.20 10.16
N THR A 122 8.63 7.04 9.25
CA THR A 122 7.35 7.75 9.26
C THR A 122 6.24 6.88 8.70
N LEU A 123 5.03 7.07 9.19
CA LEU A 123 3.81 6.44 8.67
C LEU A 123 3.19 7.23 7.50
N GLY A 124 3.79 8.38 7.14
CA GLY A 124 3.36 9.21 6.02
C GLY A 124 1.89 9.63 6.12
N ASN A 125 1.11 9.27 5.10
CA ASN A 125 -0.31 9.63 4.99
C ASN A 125 -1.26 8.51 5.47
N LEU A 126 -0.76 7.52 6.22
CA LEU A 126 -1.57 6.40 6.68
C LEU A 126 -2.66 6.88 7.65
N GLU A 127 -3.92 6.63 7.30
CA GLU A 127 -5.10 7.09 8.03
C GLU A 127 -5.87 5.94 8.71
N TYR A 128 -5.74 4.71 8.18
CA TYR A 128 -6.55 3.59 8.63
C TYR A 128 -5.84 2.24 8.51
N VAL A 129 -5.86 1.47 9.58
CA VAL A 129 -5.46 0.05 9.61
C VAL A 129 -6.56 -0.72 10.36
N GLY A 130 -7.35 -1.52 9.64
CA GLY A 130 -8.51 -2.21 10.22
C GLY A 130 -8.17 -3.29 11.26
N GLY A 131 -7.01 -3.92 11.12
CA GLY A 131 -6.48 -4.91 12.04
C GLY A 131 -5.34 -4.39 12.91
N TRP A 132 -4.30 -5.21 13.08
CA TRP A 132 -3.10 -4.82 13.81
C TRP A 132 -2.04 -4.17 12.91
N LEU A 133 -1.21 -3.33 13.51
CA LEU A 133 -0.02 -2.74 12.95
C LEU A 133 1.19 -3.28 13.72
N ASP A 134 2.11 -3.97 13.03
CA ASP A 134 3.38 -4.40 13.60
C ASP A 134 4.51 -3.44 13.18
N LEU A 135 5.15 -2.84 14.18
CA LEU A 135 6.31 -1.96 14.05
C LEU A 135 7.56 -2.56 14.72
N GLY A 136 7.50 -3.83 15.11
CA GLY A 136 8.60 -4.49 15.79
C GLY A 136 9.93 -4.35 15.05
N ARG A 137 10.99 -3.97 15.76
CA ARG A 137 12.35 -3.76 15.23
C ARG A 137 12.45 -2.69 14.13
N THR A 138 11.57 -1.70 14.15
CA THR A 138 11.66 -0.50 13.28
C THR A 138 12.26 0.68 14.04
N PRO A 139 12.73 1.74 13.35
CA PRO A 139 13.06 3.01 14.00
C PRO A 139 11.87 3.62 14.74
N LEU A 140 10.65 3.46 14.22
CA LEU A 140 9.42 3.98 14.84
C LEU A 140 9.14 3.37 16.21
N SER A 141 9.32 2.04 16.37
CA SER A 141 9.10 1.36 17.67
C SER A 141 10.08 1.76 18.77
N LYS A 142 11.22 2.35 18.39
CA LYS A 142 12.20 2.89 19.34
C LYS A 142 11.95 4.34 19.72
N LYS A 143 11.20 5.06 18.89
CA LYS A 143 11.00 6.51 18.99
C LYS A 143 9.68 6.88 19.62
N TYR A 144 8.64 6.08 19.41
CA TYR A 144 7.27 6.39 19.79
C TYR A 144 6.64 5.29 20.64
N THR A 145 5.75 5.68 21.53
CA THR A 145 4.86 4.80 22.29
C THR A 145 3.67 4.35 21.43
N GLU A 146 2.95 3.32 21.87
CA GLU A 146 1.72 2.87 21.22
C GLU A 146 0.68 4.00 21.12
N GLU A 147 0.52 4.81 22.17
CA GLU A 147 -0.42 5.92 22.19
C GLU A 147 -0.07 6.99 21.13
N GLU A 148 1.20 7.39 21.06
CA GLU A 148 1.68 8.33 20.04
C GLU A 148 1.49 7.79 18.62
N ILE A 149 1.72 6.49 18.37
CA ILE A 149 1.42 5.87 17.08
C ILE A 149 -0.07 5.92 16.74
N ARG A 150 -0.94 5.64 17.74
CA ARG A 150 -2.40 5.74 17.55
C ARG A 150 -2.86 7.14 17.20
N ASP A 151 -2.24 8.15 17.80
CA ASP A 151 -2.55 9.56 17.52
C ASP A 151 -2.14 10.00 16.11
N MET A 152 -1.14 9.34 15.50
CA MET A 152 -0.71 9.61 14.12
C MET A 152 -1.67 9.02 13.08
N ILE A 153 -2.43 7.99 13.44
CA ILE A 153 -3.32 7.25 12.53
C ILE A 153 -4.76 7.51 12.99
N GLY A 154 -5.66 7.84 12.06
CA GLY A 154 -7.08 8.08 12.42
C GLY A 154 -7.77 6.87 13.05
N PHE A 155 -7.40 5.65 12.62
CA PHE A 155 -7.85 4.40 13.22
C PHE A 155 -6.82 3.28 13.06
N VAL A 156 -6.56 2.55 14.14
CA VAL A 156 -5.80 1.30 14.14
C VAL A 156 -6.35 0.34 15.19
N GLY A 157 -6.55 -0.93 14.83
CA GLY A 157 -7.11 -1.94 15.76
C GLY A 157 -6.16 -2.20 16.93
N LYS A 158 -4.93 -2.64 16.67
CA LYS A 158 -3.89 -2.91 17.68
C LYS A 158 -2.50 -2.53 17.16
N VAL A 159 -1.63 -2.06 18.04
CA VAL A 159 -0.24 -1.72 17.69
C VAL A 159 0.71 -2.67 18.43
N TYR A 160 1.72 -3.17 17.74
CA TYR A 160 2.86 -3.91 18.29
C TYR A 160 4.12 -3.12 17.99
N LEU A 161 4.97 -2.90 19.03
CA LEU A 161 6.22 -2.15 18.97
C LEU A 161 7.46 -3.06 19.16
#